data_aedb59c837e43bea0add3142ab6116d2
#
_entry.id   aedb59c837e43bea0add3142ab6116d2
#
_cell.length_a   1.000
_cell.length_b   1.000
_cell.length_c   1.000
_cell.angle_alpha   90.00
_cell.angle_beta   90.00
_cell.angle_gamma   90.00
#
_symmetry.space_group_name_H-M   'P 1'
#
loop_
_entity.id
_entity.type
_entity.pdbx_description
1 polymer ?
#
loop_
_entity_poly.entity_id
_entity_poly.type
_entity_poly.pdbx_seq_one_letter_code
_entity_poly.pdbx_strand_id
1 'polypeptide(L)'
;MAHGKASWMEEVLEKMEASALTFPLVHTYPVTTDPEELWEEGEVMLGFDAEERLVQKLPRDFAEKVVWGSHYPRQDTTSAWDAIDQLAGAGVDEATIARMLGGNAAAQFGVTLARAAGV
;
A
#
# COMPACT_ATOMS: atom_id res chain seq x y z
N MET A 1 -7.32 4.68 3.25
CA MET A 1 -7.90 5.58 2.21
C MET A 1 -8.20 4.75 0.97
N ALA A 2 -9.46 4.67 0.58
CA ALA A 2 -9.91 3.69 -0.44
C ALA A 2 -9.78 4.14 -1.92
N HIS A 3 -9.42 5.38 -2.22
CA HIS A 3 -9.38 5.89 -3.60
C HIS A 3 -8.19 6.84 -3.87
N GLY A 4 -7.18 6.82 -3.03
CA GLY A 4 -6.10 7.80 -3.09
C GLY A 4 -4.86 7.34 -3.86
N LYS A 5 -4.83 6.10 -4.36
CA LYS A 5 -3.58 5.44 -4.78
C LYS A 5 -2.57 5.34 -3.63
N ALA A 6 -1.48 4.63 -3.80
CA ALA A 6 -0.46 4.45 -2.76
C ALA A 6 0.84 5.19 -3.08
N SER A 7 1.11 5.45 -4.36
CA SER A 7 2.39 6.01 -4.84
C SER A 7 2.75 7.39 -4.29
N TRP A 8 1.79 8.15 -3.79
CA TRP A 8 2.04 9.48 -3.21
C TRP A 8 2.73 9.42 -1.83
N MET A 9 2.71 8.27 -1.17
CA MET A 9 3.22 8.12 0.20
C MET A 9 4.72 8.41 0.28
N GLU A 10 5.51 7.94 -0.67
CA GLU A 10 6.96 8.21 -0.73
C GLU A 10 7.26 9.70 -0.73
N GLU A 11 6.57 10.46 -1.58
CA GLU A 11 6.74 11.93 -1.65
C GLU A 11 6.34 12.62 -0.34
N VAL A 12 5.31 12.10 0.33
CA VAL A 12 4.86 12.65 1.62
C VAL A 12 5.89 12.37 2.71
N LEU A 13 6.45 11.16 2.78
CA LEU A 13 7.48 10.83 3.74
C LEU A 13 8.72 11.71 3.56
N GLU A 14 9.23 11.86 2.34
CA GLU A 14 10.35 12.77 2.03
C GLU A 14 10.06 14.21 2.48
N LYS A 15 8.86 14.72 2.23
CA LYS A 15 8.48 16.07 2.65
C LYS A 15 8.36 16.21 4.18
N MET A 16 7.88 15.18 4.85
CA MET A 16 7.79 15.18 6.31
C MET A 16 9.18 15.20 6.94
N GLU A 17 10.11 14.40 6.44
CA GLU A 17 11.50 14.39 6.88
C GLU A 17 12.18 15.74 6.65
N ALA A 18 12.06 16.27 5.43
CA ALA A 18 12.63 17.58 5.09
C ALA A 18 12.06 18.70 5.98
N SER A 19 10.76 18.66 6.28
CA SER A 19 10.12 19.61 7.18
C SER A 19 10.62 19.49 8.61
N ALA A 20 10.76 18.27 9.12
CA ALA A 20 11.24 18.02 10.47
C ALA A 20 12.70 18.50 10.67
N LEU A 21 13.54 18.35 9.64
CA LEU A 21 14.93 18.78 9.66
C LEU A 21 15.10 20.30 9.46
N THR A 22 14.26 20.88 8.59
CA THR A 22 14.44 22.30 8.17
C THR A 22 13.81 23.28 9.13
N PHE A 23 12.71 22.92 9.78
CA PHE A 23 11.91 23.83 10.61
C PHE A 23 11.71 23.38 12.04
N PRO A 24 12.74 22.94 12.78
CA PRO A 24 12.57 22.41 14.14
C PRO A 24 12.01 23.45 15.12
N LEU A 25 12.20 24.73 14.86
CA LEU A 25 11.75 25.84 15.73
C LEU A 25 10.31 26.31 15.45
N VAL A 26 9.69 25.85 14.36
CA VAL A 26 8.34 26.24 13.97
C VAL A 26 7.28 25.30 14.56
N HIS A 27 7.68 24.11 14.97
CA HIS A 27 6.77 23.13 15.55
C HIS A 27 6.47 23.45 17.01
N THR A 28 5.20 23.61 17.35
CA THR A 28 4.73 23.79 18.74
C THR A 28 5.06 22.54 19.58
N TYR A 29 5.09 21.37 18.93
CA TYR A 29 5.50 20.12 19.53
C TYR A 29 6.68 19.57 18.73
N PRO A 30 7.78 19.19 19.38
CA PRO A 30 8.94 18.60 18.69
C PRO A 30 8.54 17.28 18.03
N VAL A 31 9.02 17.08 16.79
CA VAL A 31 8.93 15.79 16.11
C VAL A 31 9.95 14.87 16.79
N THR A 32 9.45 13.82 17.44
CA THR A 32 10.27 12.89 18.23
C THR A 32 10.48 11.54 17.56
N THR A 33 9.70 11.24 16.52
CA THR A 33 9.75 9.98 15.80
C THR A 33 9.95 10.25 14.31
N ASP A 34 10.81 9.47 13.68
CA ASP A 34 11.08 9.53 12.25
C ASP A 34 9.81 9.19 11.47
N PRO A 35 9.47 9.94 10.40
CA PRO A 35 8.32 9.62 9.56
C PRO A 35 8.35 8.23 8.92
N GLU A 36 9.52 7.72 8.52
CA GLU A 36 9.65 6.36 8.02
C GLU A 36 9.35 5.33 9.11
N GLU A 37 9.86 5.52 10.33
CA GLU A 37 9.57 4.65 11.46
C GLU A 37 8.06 4.61 11.76
N LEU A 38 7.39 5.78 11.73
CA LEU A 38 5.94 5.86 11.89
C LEU A 38 5.18 5.13 10.76
N TRP A 39 5.71 5.18 9.55
CA TRP A 39 5.15 4.45 8.43
C TRP A 39 5.33 2.95 8.57
N GLU A 40 6.54 2.50 8.92
CA GLU A 40 6.84 1.07 9.07
C GLU A 40 6.07 0.44 10.23
N GLU A 41 6.03 1.08 11.39
CA GLU A 41 5.37 0.56 12.59
C GLU A 41 3.86 0.84 12.65
N GLY A 42 3.39 1.85 11.92
CA GLY A 42 2.00 2.29 11.94
C GLY A 42 1.03 1.31 11.27
N GLU A 43 -0.17 1.19 11.83
CA GLU A 43 -1.27 0.42 11.26
C GLU A 43 -1.99 1.20 10.14
N VAL A 44 -1.22 1.70 9.15
CA VAL A 44 -1.75 2.45 8.02
C VAL A 44 -1.89 1.55 6.81
N MET A 45 -3.08 1.52 6.21
CA MET A 45 -3.35 0.81 4.97
C MET A 45 -3.79 1.78 3.89
N LEU A 46 -3.22 1.64 2.70
CA LEU A 46 -3.54 2.44 1.52
C LEU A 46 -4.22 1.60 0.45
N GLY A 47 -5.25 2.16 -0.15
CA GLY A 47 -5.80 1.59 -1.38
C GLY A 47 -4.84 1.82 -2.55
N PHE A 48 -4.62 0.82 -3.40
CA PHE A 48 -3.76 0.92 -4.56
C PHE A 48 -4.40 0.34 -5.82
N ASP A 49 -3.88 0.78 -6.96
CA ASP A 49 -4.19 0.24 -8.27
C ASP A 49 -3.02 -0.60 -8.78
N ALA A 50 -3.29 -1.76 -9.38
CA ALA A 50 -2.25 -2.68 -9.85
C ALA A 50 -1.32 -2.06 -10.90
N GLU A 51 -1.76 -1.02 -11.60
CA GLU A 51 -0.99 -0.27 -12.60
C GLU A 51 -0.04 0.79 -12.01
N GLU A 52 -0.05 1.01 -10.69
CA GLU A 52 0.81 2.00 -10.06
C GLU A 52 2.29 1.62 -10.17
N ARG A 53 3.03 2.36 -11.01
CA ARG A 53 4.43 2.06 -11.32
C ARG A 53 5.35 2.03 -10.11
N LEU A 54 5.11 2.89 -9.11
CA LEU A 54 5.95 2.93 -7.92
C LEU A 54 5.74 1.68 -7.07
N VAL A 55 4.49 1.28 -6.87
CA VAL A 55 4.15 0.03 -6.16
C VAL A 55 4.76 -1.19 -6.86
N GLN A 56 4.74 -1.20 -8.20
CA GLN A 56 5.35 -2.26 -9.00
C GLN A 56 6.88 -2.29 -8.89
N LYS A 57 7.53 -1.13 -8.76
CA LYS A 57 9.00 -1.02 -8.67
C LYS A 57 9.52 -1.29 -7.26
N LEU A 58 8.76 -0.93 -6.24
CA LEU A 58 9.08 -1.05 -4.82
C LEU A 58 8.09 -1.97 -4.09
N PRO A 59 7.85 -3.19 -4.60
CA PRO A 59 6.78 -4.04 -4.05
C PRO A 59 7.02 -4.42 -2.59
N ARG A 60 8.26 -4.44 -2.12
CA ARG A 60 8.57 -4.77 -0.73
C ARG A 60 8.14 -3.68 0.24
N ASP A 61 8.29 -2.42 -0.16
CA ASP A 61 7.97 -1.26 0.69
C ASP A 61 6.45 -1.10 0.86
N PHE A 62 5.70 -1.57 -0.14
CA PHE A 62 4.23 -1.53 -0.13
C PHE A 62 3.55 -2.84 0.25
N ALA A 63 4.28 -3.98 0.28
CA ALA A 63 3.70 -5.33 0.40
C ALA A 63 2.74 -5.49 1.59
N GLU A 64 3.03 -4.86 2.71
CA GLU A 64 2.25 -4.98 3.95
C GLU A 64 1.34 -3.75 4.21
N LYS A 65 1.43 -2.74 3.38
CA LYS A 65 0.79 -1.43 3.57
C LYS A 65 -0.32 -1.13 2.57
N VAL A 66 -0.53 -2.00 1.59
CA VAL A 66 -1.54 -1.76 0.55
C VAL A 66 -2.64 -2.81 0.55
N VAL A 67 -3.82 -2.37 0.14
CA VAL A 67 -4.99 -3.21 -0.11
C VAL A 67 -5.55 -2.87 -1.49
N TRP A 68 -5.87 -3.89 -2.26
CA TRP A 68 -6.44 -3.72 -3.57
C TRP A 68 -7.96 -3.66 -3.53
N GLY A 69 -8.54 -2.87 -4.44
CA GLY A 69 -9.98 -2.82 -4.66
C GLY A 69 -10.29 -2.71 -6.15
N SER A 70 -11.34 -3.38 -6.60
CA SER A 70 -11.74 -3.42 -8.03
C SER A 70 -12.32 -2.11 -8.56
N HIS A 71 -12.65 -1.18 -7.70
CA HIS A 71 -13.42 0.04 -8.01
C HIS A 71 -14.81 -0.20 -8.61
N TYR A 72 -15.28 -1.46 -8.62
CA TYR A 72 -16.63 -1.76 -9.12
C TYR A 72 -17.70 -0.94 -8.36
N PRO A 73 -18.69 -0.35 -9.06
CA PRO A 73 -19.03 -0.43 -10.50
C PRO A 73 -18.54 0.79 -11.32
N ARG A 74 -17.40 1.38 -10.99
CA ARG A 74 -16.88 2.57 -11.68
C ARG A 74 -16.29 2.24 -13.05
N GLN A 75 -16.00 3.30 -13.85
CA GLN A 75 -15.44 3.17 -15.20
C GLN A 75 -14.01 2.60 -15.20
N ASP A 76 -13.28 2.80 -14.11
CA ASP A 76 -11.93 2.34 -13.87
C ASP A 76 -11.88 0.96 -13.15
N THR A 77 -12.97 0.19 -13.25
CA THR A 77 -13.04 -1.15 -12.66
C THR A 77 -12.00 -2.07 -13.29
N THR A 78 -11.19 -2.70 -12.45
CA THR A 78 -10.21 -3.73 -12.84
C THR A 78 -10.61 -5.06 -12.21
N SER A 79 -10.49 -6.16 -12.96
CA SER A 79 -10.70 -7.50 -12.41
C SER A 79 -9.50 -7.94 -11.57
N ALA A 80 -9.72 -8.85 -10.61
CA ALA A 80 -8.62 -9.41 -9.83
C ALA A 80 -7.60 -10.15 -10.71
N TRP A 81 -8.05 -10.79 -11.78
CA TRP A 81 -7.16 -11.48 -12.73
C TRP A 81 -6.27 -10.50 -13.49
N ASP A 82 -6.82 -9.39 -13.96
CA ASP A 82 -6.02 -8.34 -14.62
C ASP A 82 -5.00 -7.73 -13.64
N ALA A 83 -5.38 -7.54 -12.39
CA ALA A 83 -4.48 -7.04 -11.36
C ALA A 83 -3.33 -8.01 -11.07
N ILE A 84 -3.61 -9.32 -11.00
CA ILE A 84 -2.59 -10.36 -10.85
C ILE A 84 -1.63 -10.34 -12.05
N ASP A 85 -2.16 -10.32 -13.28
CA ASP A 85 -1.37 -10.34 -14.49
C ASP A 85 -0.47 -9.09 -14.62
N GLN A 86 -0.97 -7.92 -14.23
CA GLN A 86 -0.19 -6.69 -14.24
C GLN A 86 0.96 -6.72 -13.22
N LEU A 87 0.71 -7.16 -12.00
CA LEU A 87 1.74 -7.25 -10.96
C LEU A 87 2.78 -8.34 -11.29
N ALA A 88 2.33 -9.50 -11.74
CA ALA A 88 3.22 -10.58 -12.18
C ALA A 88 4.07 -10.17 -13.38
N GLY A 89 3.47 -9.48 -14.36
CA GLY A 89 4.17 -8.92 -15.52
C GLY A 89 5.21 -7.86 -15.14
N ALA A 90 5.02 -7.17 -14.02
CA ALA A 90 6.00 -6.24 -13.45
C ALA A 90 7.10 -6.93 -12.62
N GLY A 91 7.04 -8.25 -12.45
CA GLY A 91 8.02 -9.04 -11.70
C GLY A 91 7.77 -9.15 -10.21
N VAL A 92 6.57 -8.80 -9.74
CA VAL A 92 6.17 -9.01 -8.34
C VAL A 92 5.94 -10.51 -8.11
N ASP A 93 6.46 -11.04 -7.03
CA ASP A 93 6.30 -12.45 -6.69
C ASP A 93 4.89 -12.80 -6.22
N GLU A 94 4.50 -14.06 -6.40
CA GLU A 94 3.15 -14.56 -6.12
C GLU A 94 2.72 -14.34 -4.65
N ALA A 95 3.63 -14.53 -3.70
CA ALA A 95 3.33 -14.38 -2.28
C ALA A 95 3.03 -12.90 -1.94
N THR A 96 3.77 -11.98 -2.52
CA THR A 96 3.54 -10.54 -2.41
C THR A 96 2.21 -10.14 -3.06
N ILE A 97 1.93 -10.65 -4.26
CA ILE A 97 0.64 -10.41 -4.95
C ILE A 97 -0.53 -10.90 -4.08
N ALA A 98 -0.46 -12.12 -3.56
CA ALA A 98 -1.52 -12.68 -2.70
C ALA A 98 -1.76 -11.82 -1.44
N ARG A 99 -0.69 -11.28 -0.87
CA ARG A 99 -0.77 -10.39 0.28
C ARG A 99 -1.45 -9.07 -0.08
N MET A 100 -1.01 -8.41 -1.13
CA MET A 100 -1.54 -7.12 -1.59
C MET A 100 -3.01 -7.19 -2.02
N LEU A 101 -3.41 -8.27 -2.71
CA LEU A 101 -4.76 -8.40 -3.26
C LEU A 101 -5.80 -8.90 -2.25
N GLY A 102 -5.40 -9.56 -1.18
CA GLY A 102 -6.37 -10.10 -0.23
C GLY A 102 -5.85 -10.31 1.19
N GLY A 103 -4.59 -10.74 1.34
CA GLY A 103 -4.01 -11.08 2.63
C GLY A 103 -4.02 -9.92 3.63
N ASN A 104 -3.62 -8.73 3.20
CA ASN A 104 -3.60 -7.54 4.04
C ASN A 104 -5.01 -7.14 4.49
N ALA A 105 -5.99 -7.13 3.57
CA ALA A 105 -7.37 -6.83 3.91
C ALA A 105 -7.95 -7.87 4.89
N ALA A 106 -7.67 -9.14 4.68
CA ALA A 106 -8.10 -10.20 5.57
C ALA A 106 -7.53 -10.04 6.98
N ALA A 107 -6.25 -9.73 7.09
CA ALA A 107 -5.59 -9.47 8.37
C ALA A 107 -6.17 -8.23 9.07
N GLN A 108 -6.34 -7.13 8.34
CA GLN A 108 -6.85 -5.87 8.88
C GLN A 108 -8.29 -5.98 9.41
N PHE A 109 -9.14 -6.72 8.71
CA PHE A 109 -10.55 -6.88 9.07
C PHE A 109 -10.85 -8.17 9.88
N GLY A 110 -9.83 -8.94 10.25
CA GLY A 110 -10.00 -10.18 10.99
C GLY A 110 -10.79 -11.26 10.23
N VAL A 111 -10.69 -11.27 8.91
CA VAL A 111 -11.41 -12.21 8.05
C VAL A 111 -10.55 -13.44 7.81
N THR A 112 -11.09 -14.63 8.11
CA THR A 112 -10.44 -15.89 7.73
C THR A 112 -10.70 -16.16 6.26
N LEU A 113 -9.64 -16.17 5.45
CA LEU A 113 -9.75 -16.57 4.05
C LEU A 113 -10.04 -18.08 3.99
N ALA A 114 -11.17 -18.44 3.38
CA ALA A 114 -11.47 -19.82 3.09
C ALA A 114 -10.36 -20.37 2.18
N ARG A 115 -9.74 -21.49 2.56
CA ARG A 115 -8.90 -22.23 1.62
C ARG A 115 -9.75 -22.57 0.41
N ALA A 116 -9.27 -22.21 -0.78
CA ALA A 116 -9.89 -22.69 -2.00
C ALA A 116 -10.00 -24.22 -1.87
N ALA A 117 -11.25 -24.70 -1.89
CA ALA A 117 -11.51 -26.13 -1.74
C ALA A 117 -10.81 -26.86 -2.91
N GLY A 118 -9.75 -27.58 -2.59
CA GLY A 118 -9.09 -28.61 -3.39
C GLY A 118 -9.11 -28.42 -4.92
N VAL A 119 -8.22 -27.62 -5.41
CA VAL A 119 -7.77 -27.79 -6.79
C VAL A 119 -6.38 -28.40 -6.72
#